data_4efec7095a4da531ab0a3c7901167127
#
_entry.id   4efec7095a4da531ab0a3c7901167127
#
_cell.length_a   1.000
_cell.length_b   1.000
_cell.length_c   1.000
_cell.angle_alpha   90.00
_cell.angle_beta   90.00
_cell.angle_gamma   90.00
#
_symmetry.space_group_name_H-M   'P 1'
#
loop_
_entity.id
_entity.type
_entity.pdbx_description
1 polymer ?
#
loop_
_entity_poly.entity_id
_entity_poly.type
_entity_poly.pdbx_seq_one_letter_code
_entity_poly.pdbx_strand_id
1 'polypeptide(L)'
;MEFDAAGNLTKPADMIFLGGGTESDASRRTNAVFVEASTDLTDQLELKGAIRYEDLENDSNVDPKISLRYQVNDDVILRASVSTSFREPSLAQLYSDTVGLQGIQDFDEDGNTVGQATFIRIAQAGSTALKPEEADNLNVGIIWYPTDNFEAKLDYWMVDYTDVITIESAQGIVSRTPNSSKVQ
;
A
#
# COMPACT_ATOMS: atom_id res chain seq x y z
N MET A 1 -24.38 -32.42 -5.30
CA MET A 1 -23.85 -33.67 -4.74
C MET A 1 -24.82 -34.78 -5.11
N GLU A 2 -24.36 -35.81 -5.78
CA GLU A 2 -25.16 -36.99 -6.12
C GLU A 2 -24.55 -38.19 -5.40
N PHE A 3 -25.41 -39.04 -4.83
CA PHE A 3 -25.02 -40.27 -4.12
C PHE A 3 -25.66 -41.45 -4.81
N ASP A 4 -24.99 -42.59 -4.82
CA ASP A 4 -25.58 -43.85 -5.25
C ASP A 4 -26.56 -44.42 -4.20
N ALA A 5 -27.25 -45.52 -4.55
CA ALA A 5 -28.21 -46.16 -3.64
C ALA A 5 -27.54 -46.75 -2.38
N ALA A 6 -26.23 -46.89 -2.34
CA ALA A 6 -25.43 -47.35 -1.21
C ALA A 6 -24.88 -46.16 -0.37
N GLY A 7 -25.17 -44.91 -0.75
CA GLY A 7 -24.71 -43.68 -0.06
C GLY A 7 -23.30 -43.21 -0.42
N ASN A 8 -22.70 -43.77 -1.46
CA ASN A 8 -21.38 -43.29 -1.91
C ASN A 8 -21.54 -42.07 -2.83
N LEU A 9 -20.64 -41.13 -2.69
CA LEU A 9 -20.60 -39.91 -3.51
C LEU A 9 -20.23 -40.25 -4.96
N THR A 10 -21.20 -40.15 -5.89
CA THR A 10 -21.01 -40.41 -7.32
C THR A 10 -20.65 -39.18 -8.11
N LYS A 11 -21.08 -38.00 -7.65
CA LYS A 11 -20.73 -36.71 -8.26
C LYS A 11 -20.51 -35.69 -7.15
N PRO A 12 -19.28 -35.13 -7.03
CA PRO A 12 -19.07 -34.01 -6.12
C PRO A 12 -19.99 -32.86 -6.54
N ALA A 13 -20.44 -32.07 -5.57
CA ALA A 13 -21.09 -30.82 -5.92
C ALA A 13 -20.08 -29.98 -6.69
N ASP A 14 -20.51 -29.38 -7.77
CA ASP A 14 -19.79 -28.21 -8.32
C ASP A 14 -19.82 -27.16 -7.21
N MET A 15 -18.76 -27.09 -6.43
CA MET A 15 -18.62 -26.04 -5.42
C MET A 15 -18.36 -24.73 -6.15
N ILE A 16 -19.44 -24.06 -6.54
CA ILE A 16 -19.36 -22.63 -6.78
C ILE A 16 -19.16 -22.00 -5.41
N PHE A 17 -17.91 -21.71 -5.09
CA PHE A 17 -17.60 -20.90 -3.93
C PHE A 17 -18.04 -19.48 -4.24
N LEU A 18 -19.22 -19.15 -3.80
CA LEU A 18 -19.64 -17.76 -3.72
C LEU A 18 -18.94 -17.18 -2.50
N GLY A 19 -17.96 -16.30 -2.75
CA GLY A 19 -17.37 -15.48 -1.69
C GLY A 19 -18.51 -14.82 -0.92
N GLY A 20 -18.50 -14.96 0.41
CA GLY A 20 -19.42 -14.24 1.27
C GLY A 20 -18.85 -12.85 1.56
N GLY A 21 -19.72 -11.92 1.92
CA GLY A 21 -19.34 -10.57 2.34
C GLY A 21 -20.60 -9.80 2.71
N THR A 22 -20.41 -8.66 3.36
CA THR A 22 -21.47 -7.71 3.63
C THR A 22 -21.51 -6.69 2.51
N GLU A 23 -22.69 -6.39 1.98
CA GLU A 23 -22.85 -5.24 1.09
C GLU A 23 -22.60 -3.97 1.91
N SER A 24 -21.70 -3.12 1.41
CA SER A 24 -21.41 -1.83 2.03
C SER A 24 -21.63 -0.70 1.01
N ASP A 25 -22.37 0.29 1.41
CA ASP A 25 -22.52 1.57 0.68
C ASP A 25 -21.86 2.65 1.52
N ALA A 26 -20.74 3.15 1.04
CA ALA A 26 -19.97 4.17 1.73
C ALA A 26 -19.48 5.23 0.75
N SER A 27 -19.58 6.47 1.15
CA SER A 27 -19.06 7.62 0.40
C SER A 27 -18.21 8.48 1.31
N ARG A 28 -17.27 9.20 0.73
CA ARG A 28 -16.37 10.11 1.43
C ARG A 28 -16.19 11.38 0.63
N ARG A 29 -16.10 12.50 1.34
CA ARG A 29 -15.79 13.79 0.73
C ARG A 29 -14.39 14.21 1.17
N THR A 30 -13.57 14.61 0.21
CA THR A 30 -12.25 15.19 0.45
C THR A 30 -12.21 16.60 -0.16
N ASN A 31 -11.69 17.55 0.59
CA ASN A 31 -11.41 18.90 0.11
C ASN A 31 -9.92 19.16 0.24
N ALA A 32 -9.33 19.80 -0.77
CA ALA A 32 -7.91 20.10 -0.75
C ALA A 32 -7.62 21.53 -1.21
N VAL A 33 -6.61 22.13 -0.60
CA VAL A 33 -6.03 23.40 -1.00
C VAL A 33 -4.53 23.23 -1.10
N PHE A 34 -3.90 23.79 -2.13
CA PHE A 34 -2.46 23.77 -2.25
C PHE A 34 -1.94 25.15 -2.68
N VAL A 35 -0.69 25.40 -2.28
CA VAL A 35 0.08 26.58 -2.67
C VAL A 35 1.44 26.12 -3.15
N GLU A 36 1.88 26.65 -4.26
CA GLU A 36 3.22 26.43 -4.81
C GLU A 36 3.86 27.77 -5.14
N ALA A 37 5.15 27.89 -4.85
CA ALA A 37 5.97 29.05 -5.18
C ALA A 37 7.35 28.61 -5.67
N SER A 38 7.89 29.33 -6.63
CA SER A 38 9.27 29.18 -7.08
C SER A 38 9.97 30.53 -7.14
N THR A 39 11.25 30.52 -6.84
CA THR A 39 12.09 31.72 -6.92
C THR A 39 13.51 31.33 -7.28
N ASP A 40 14.16 32.19 -8.07
CA ASP A 40 15.60 32.12 -8.31
C ASP A 40 16.31 32.84 -7.17
N LEU A 41 17.04 32.09 -6.34
CA LEU A 41 17.87 32.64 -5.27
C LEU A 41 19.14 33.27 -5.83
N THR A 42 19.63 32.71 -6.93
CA THR A 42 20.72 33.24 -7.75
C THR A 42 20.47 32.85 -9.21
N ASP A 43 21.26 33.36 -10.16
CA ASP A 43 21.17 32.96 -11.57
C ASP A 43 21.36 31.46 -11.80
N GLN A 44 21.94 30.73 -10.81
CA GLN A 44 22.24 29.32 -10.88
C GLN A 44 21.41 28.45 -9.93
N LEU A 45 20.71 29.06 -8.97
CA LEU A 45 20.01 28.32 -7.91
C LEU A 45 18.53 28.67 -7.86
N GLU A 46 17.69 27.72 -8.24
CA GLU A 46 16.23 27.79 -8.13
C GLU A 46 15.74 27.02 -6.90
N LEU A 47 14.87 27.63 -6.13
CA LEU A 47 14.14 27.04 -5.01
C LEU A 47 12.65 26.95 -5.35
N LYS A 48 12.05 25.77 -5.15
CA LYS A 48 10.60 25.58 -5.21
C LYS A 48 10.09 25.05 -3.87
N GLY A 49 9.00 25.62 -3.42
CA GLY A 49 8.27 25.17 -2.26
C GLY A 49 6.81 24.91 -2.62
N ALA A 50 6.24 23.84 -2.09
CA ALA A 50 4.82 23.55 -2.18
C ALA A 50 4.31 23.05 -0.84
N ILE A 51 3.05 23.33 -0.56
CA ILE A 51 2.32 22.79 0.59
C ILE A 51 0.90 22.48 0.14
N ARG A 52 0.43 21.28 0.49
CA ARG A 52 -0.92 20.82 0.25
C ARG A 52 -1.59 20.51 1.59
N TYR A 53 -2.77 21.02 1.80
CA TYR A 53 -3.65 20.67 2.90
C TYR A 53 -4.84 19.91 2.37
N GLU A 54 -5.17 18.78 2.98
CA GLU A 54 -6.38 18.01 2.70
C GLU A 54 -7.22 17.82 3.96
N ASP A 55 -8.52 18.06 3.81
CA ASP A 55 -9.55 17.78 4.80
C ASP A 55 -10.28 16.49 4.40
N LEU A 56 -10.17 15.46 5.23
CA LEU A 56 -10.51 14.06 4.94
C LEU A 56 -11.76 13.58 5.69
N GLU A 57 -12.66 14.50 6.05
CA GLU A 57 -13.88 14.21 6.82
C GLU A 57 -13.63 13.82 8.29
N ASN A 58 -12.75 12.88 8.57
CA ASN A 58 -12.42 12.42 9.93
C ASN A 58 -10.98 12.74 10.35
N ASP A 59 -10.17 13.24 9.42
CA ASP A 59 -8.76 13.55 9.64
C ASP A 59 -8.34 14.69 8.71
N SER A 60 -7.12 15.17 8.83
CA SER A 60 -6.54 16.15 7.92
C SER A 60 -5.07 15.87 7.72
N ASN A 61 -4.56 16.18 6.54
CA ASN A 61 -3.15 15.98 6.23
C ASN A 61 -2.52 17.25 5.63
N VAL A 62 -1.22 17.39 5.85
CA VAL A 62 -0.40 18.46 5.30
C VAL A 62 0.85 17.87 4.65
N ASP A 63 0.97 18.04 3.33
CA ASP A 63 2.11 17.57 2.55
C ASP A 63 2.99 18.74 2.09
N PRO A 64 4.08 19.03 2.78
CA PRO A 64 5.10 19.95 2.30
C PRO A 64 6.04 19.30 1.28
N LYS A 65 6.54 20.12 0.36
CA LYS A 65 7.59 19.77 -0.58
C LYS A 65 8.57 20.92 -0.75
N ILE A 66 9.85 20.62 -0.72
CA ILE A 66 10.92 21.56 -1.05
C ILE A 66 11.79 20.92 -2.14
N SER A 67 12.13 21.69 -3.15
CA SER A 67 12.99 21.25 -4.24
C SER A 67 14.02 22.32 -4.55
N LEU A 68 15.23 21.90 -4.84
CA LEU A 68 16.36 22.72 -5.27
C LEU A 68 16.84 22.25 -6.64
N ARG A 69 17.14 23.21 -7.50
CA ARG A 69 17.82 22.98 -8.76
C ARG A 69 19.03 23.92 -8.83
N TYR A 70 20.22 23.34 -8.95
CA TYR A 70 21.46 24.10 -8.99
C TYR A 70 22.21 23.82 -10.30
N GLN A 71 22.41 24.84 -11.07
CA GLN A 71 23.21 24.79 -12.29
C GLN A 71 24.67 25.04 -11.94
N VAL A 72 25.45 23.98 -11.88
CA VAL A 72 26.88 24.04 -11.50
C VAL A 72 27.67 24.76 -12.57
N ASN A 73 27.39 24.44 -13.84
CA ASN A 73 27.93 25.07 -15.05
C ASN A 73 26.98 24.81 -16.24
N ASP A 74 27.39 25.12 -17.45
CA ASP A 74 26.58 24.93 -18.66
C ASP A 74 26.23 23.46 -18.93
N ASP A 75 27.06 22.53 -18.44
CA ASP A 75 26.91 21.08 -18.72
C ASP A 75 26.31 20.29 -17.57
N VAL A 76 26.27 20.84 -16.33
CA VAL A 76 25.91 20.05 -15.14
C VAL A 76 24.85 20.76 -14.31
N ILE A 77 23.75 20.04 -14.04
CA ILE A 77 22.67 20.45 -13.16
C ILE A 77 22.52 19.44 -12.05
N LEU A 78 22.51 19.89 -10.81
CA LEU A 78 22.14 19.11 -9.65
C LEU A 78 20.69 19.44 -9.26
N ARG A 79 19.98 18.43 -8.78
CA ARG A 79 18.62 18.58 -8.24
C ARG A 79 18.45 17.78 -6.98
N ALA A 80 17.69 18.33 -6.05
CA ALA A 80 17.33 17.63 -4.81
C ALA A 80 15.91 18.00 -4.44
N SER A 81 15.17 17.07 -3.85
CA SER A 81 13.87 17.37 -3.26
C SER A 81 13.59 16.50 -2.05
N VAL A 82 12.86 17.05 -1.10
CA VAL A 82 12.24 16.35 0.03
C VAL A 82 10.76 16.67 0.05
N SER A 83 9.95 15.68 0.35
CA SER A 83 8.50 15.86 0.49
C SER A 83 7.92 14.78 1.36
N THR A 84 6.77 15.08 1.96
CA THR A 84 5.89 14.04 2.52
C THR A 84 4.80 13.70 1.50
N SER A 85 4.17 12.57 1.71
CA SER A 85 2.94 12.17 1.02
C SER A 85 2.16 11.20 1.89
N PHE A 86 0.86 11.09 1.67
CA PHE A 86 0.02 10.16 2.42
C PHE A 86 -0.93 9.42 1.49
N ARG A 87 -1.45 8.30 2.00
CA ARG A 87 -2.51 7.54 1.35
C ARG A 87 -3.60 7.18 2.36
N GLU A 88 -4.77 7.73 2.16
CA GLU A 88 -5.93 7.41 2.97
C GLU A 88 -6.39 5.96 2.73
N PRO A 89 -6.85 5.22 3.78
CA PRO A 89 -7.46 3.92 3.60
C PRO A 89 -8.60 3.98 2.59
N SER A 90 -8.71 3.00 1.70
CA SER A 90 -9.84 2.92 0.79
C SER A 90 -11.14 2.63 1.55
N LEU A 91 -12.29 3.01 0.99
CA LEU A 91 -13.59 2.71 1.60
C LEU A 91 -13.79 1.19 1.80
N ALA A 92 -13.24 0.37 0.91
CA ALA A 92 -13.25 -1.07 1.07
C ALA A 92 -12.42 -1.53 2.28
N GLN A 93 -11.27 -0.93 2.54
CA GLN A 93 -10.45 -1.25 3.72
C GLN A 93 -11.12 -0.82 5.03
N LEU A 94 -11.97 0.23 4.99
CA LEU A 94 -12.68 0.72 6.16
C LEU A 94 -13.97 -0.06 6.45
N TYR A 95 -14.74 -0.44 5.42
CA TYR A 95 -16.14 -0.85 5.59
C TYR A 95 -16.50 -2.19 4.95
N SER A 96 -15.65 -2.80 4.13
CA SER A 96 -15.99 -4.07 3.48
C SER A 96 -15.59 -5.26 4.33
N ASP A 97 -16.55 -6.17 4.51
CA ASP A 97 -16.31 -7.49 5.07
C ASP A 97 -16.34 -8.50 3.92
N THR A 98 -15.31 -9.32 3.83
CA THR A 98 -15.22 -10.38 2.84
C THR A 98 -14.97 -11.71 3.48
N VAL A 99 -15.47 -12.77 2.87
CA VAL A 99 -15.22 -14.16 3.30
C VAL A 99 -14.64 -14.92 2.12
N GLY A 100 -13.49 -15.51 2.32
CA GLY A 100 -12.78 -16.30 1.33
C GLY A 100 -12.37 -17.67 1.84
N LEU A 101 -11.81 -18.51 0.97
CA LEU A 101 -11.13 -19.74 1.32
C LEU A 101 -9.64 -19.58 1.09
N GLN A 102 -8.83 -20.02 2.05
CA GLN A 102 -7.39 -20.08 1.91
C GLN A 102 -6.88 -21.46 2.35
N GLY A 103 -5.93 -22.00 1.60
CA GLY A 103 -5.21 -23.21 2.02
C GLY A 103 -4.21 -22.85 3.12
N ILE A 104 -4.26 -23.57 4.21
CA ILE A 104 -3.32 -23.48 5.33
C ILE A 104 -2.54 -24.78 5.40
N GLN A 105 -1.24 -24.69 5.54
CA GLN A 105 -0.33 -25.81 5.65
C GLN A 105 0.25 -25.86 7.05
N ASP A 106 0.22 -27.03 7.67
CA ASP A 106 0.94 -27.27 8.92
C ASP A 106 2.41 -27.56 8.67
N PHE A 107 3.26 -27.14 9.61
CA PHE A 107 4.70 -27.35 9.58
C PHE A 107 5.15 -27.96 10.93
N ASP A 108 6.15 -28.85 10.87
CA ASP A 108 6.83 -29.35 12.05
C ASP A 108 7.84 -28.32 12.60
N GLU A 109 8.52 -28.68 13.70
CA GLU A 109 9.52 -27.81 14.33
C GLU A 109 10.74 -27.55 13.43
N ASP A 110 10.98 -28.40 12.45
CA ASP A 110 12.06 -28.29 11.47
C ASP A 110 11.64 -27.51 10.21
N GLY A 111 10.37 -27.09 10.13
CA GLY A 111 9.81 -26.33 8.99
C GLY A 111 9.39 -27.20 7.80
N ASN A 112 9.31 -28.53 7.97
CA ASN A 112 8.79 -29.41 6.92
C ASN A 112 7.25 -29.43 6.99
N THR A 113 6.62 -29.62 5.82
CA THR A 113 5.16 -29.72 5.73
C THR A 113 4.62 -30.99 6.40
N VAL A 114 3.60 -30.84 7.23
CA VAL A 114 2.89 -31.93 7.88
C VAL A 114 1.52 -32.10 7.25
N GLY A 115 1.26 -33.27 6.68
CA GLY A 115 -0.03 -33.58 6.05
C GLY A 115 -0.27 -32.80 4.75
N GLN A 116 -1.55 -32.64 4.39
CA GLN A 116 -1.99 -31.87 3.24
C GLN A 116 -2.56 -30.53 3.66
N ALA A 117 -2.43 -29.53 2.80
CA ALA A 117 -3.03 -28.22 3.04
C ALA A 117 -4.54 -28.34 3.27
N THR A 118 -5.02 -27.75 4.34
CA THR A 118 -6.46 -27.70 4.70
C THR A 118 -7.02 -26.35 4.26
N PHE A 119 -8.13 -26.36 3.53
CA PHE A 119 -8.83 -25.15 3.17
C PHE A 119 -9.70 -24.67 4.31
N ILE A 120 -9.40 -23.50 4.82
CA ILE A 120 -10.17 -22.86 5.88
C ILE A 120 -10.91 -21.64 5.37
N ARG A 121 -11.99 -21.31 6.04
CA ARG A 121 -12.77 -20.11 5.79
C ARG A 121 -12.11 -18.92 6.48
N ILE A 122 -11.85 -17.86 5.74
CA ILE A 122 -11.26 -16.64 6.26
C ILE A 122 -12.28 -15.52 6.14
N ALA A 123 -12.58 -14.89 7.26
CA ALA A 123 -13.32 -13.64 7.32
C ALA A 123 -12.31 -12.49 7.45
N GLN A 124 -12.35 -11.56 6.51
CA GLN A 124 -11.58 -10.32 6.54
C GLN A 124 -12.56 -9.19 6.74
N ALA A 125 -12.44 -8.48 7.86
CA ALA A 125 -13.26 -7.32 8.17
C ALA A 125 -12.50 -6.03 7.89
N GLY A 126 -13.19 -5.02 7.36
CA GLY A 126 -12.73 -3.66 7.32
C GLY A 126 -12.57 -3.09 8.72
N SER A 127 -11.79 -2.02 8.86
CA SER A 127 -11.58 -1.36 10.14
C SER A 127 -11.59 0.17 10.00
N THR A 128 -12.50 0.82 10.69
CA THR A 128 -12.56 2.28 10.79
C THR A 128 -11.47 2.87 11.70
N ALA A 129 -10.67 2.02 12.36
CA ALA A 129 -9.52 2.43 13.16
C ALA A 129 -8.22 2.56 12.35
N LEU A 130 -8.26 2.25 11.05
CA LEU A 130 -7.10 2.42 10.18
C LEU A 130 -6.75 3.90 10.05
N LYS A 131 -5.47 4.18 10.13
CA LYS A 131 -4.91 5.51 9.88
C LYS A 131 -4.43 5.63 8.43
N PRO A 132 -4.28 6.84 7.90
CA PRO A 132 -3.57 7.04 6.65
C PRO A 132 -2.14 6.47 6.71
N GLU A 133 -1.68 5.92 5.60
CA GLU A 133 -0.26 5.61 5.42
C GLU A 133 0.46 6.91 5.10
N GLU A 134 1.65 7.07 5.64
CA GLU A 134 2.50 8.23 5.38
C GLU A 134 3.80 7.78 4.71
N ALA A 135 4.40 8.68 3.94
CA ALA A 135 5.69 8.43 3.32
C ALA A 135 6.54 9.70 3.28
N ASP A 136 7.80 9.55 3.70
CA ASP A 136 8.84 10.54 3.51
C ASP A 136 9.61 10.24 2.21
N ASN A 137 9.75 11.24 1.35
CA ASN A 137 10.36 11.11 0.05
C ASN A 137 11.62 11.97 -0.03
N LEU A 138 12.71 11.37 -0.47
CA LEU A 138 13.95 12.04 -0.84
C LEU A 138 14.30 11.71 -2.29
N ASN A 139 14.64 12.73 -3.06
CA ASN A 139 15.22 12.56 -4.39
C ASN A 139 16.45 13.44 -4.54
N VAL A 140 17.53 12.88 -5.10
CA VAL A 140 18.74 13.60 -5.47
C VAL A 140 19.16 13.15 -6.86
N GLY A 141 19.43 14.09 -7.75
CA GLY A 141 19.77 13.77 -9.14
C GLY A 141 20.81 14.69 -9.73
N ILE A 142 21.43 14.20 -10.77
CA ILE A 142 22.34 14.92 -11.64
C ILE A 142 21.90 14.80 -13.10
N ILE A 143 21.96 15.91 -13.81
CA ILE A 143 21.78 15.95 -15.26
C ILE A 143 23.10 16.44 -15.84
N TRP A 144 23.61 15.73 -16.83
CA TRP A 144 24.90 16.02 -17.45
C TRP A 144 24.77 16.09 -18.98
N TYR A 145 25.24 17.19 -19.54
CA TYR A 145 25.25 17.48 -20.97
C TYR A 145 26.68 17.57 -21.49
N PRO A 146 27.39 16.42 -21.65
CA PRO A 146 28.81 16.48 -22.11
C PRO A 146 28.99 17.01 -23.53
N THR A 147 27.94 17.01 -24.31
CA THR A 147 27.88 17.58 -25.66
C THR A 147 26.45 18.02 -26.00
N ASP A 148 26.27 18.88 -26.98
CA ASP A 148 24.96 19.38 -27.42
C ASP A 148 23.95 18.28 -27.82
N ASN A 149 24.44 17.09 -28.16
CA ASN A 149 23.62 15.98 -28.65
C ASN A 149 23.51 14.80 -27.65
N PHE A 150 24.05 14.94 -26.45
CA PHE A 150 24.03 13.88 -25.45
C PHE A 150 23.61 14.42 -24.08
N GLU A 151 22.63 13.75 -23.48
CA GLU A 151 22.16 14.00 -22.13
C GLU A 151 22.21 12.70 -21.32
N ALA A 152 22.75 12.77 -20.10
CA ALA A 152 22.70 11.69 -19.14
C ALA A 152 22.03 12.18 -17.85
N LYS A 153 21.15 11.33 -17.29
CA LYS A 153 20.47 11.58 -16.02
C LYS A 153 20.72 10.43 -15.08
N LEU A 154 21.02 10.76 -13.83
CA LEU A 154 21.13 9.79 -12.75
C LEU A 154 20.34 10.33 -11.56
N ASP A 155 19.43 9.52 -11.03
CA ASP A 155 18.61 9.84 -9.86
C ASP A 155 18.76 8.76 -8.80
N TYR A 156 18.95 9.19 -7.56
CA TYR A 156 18.77 8.40 -6.38
C TYR A 156 17.48 8.86 -5.68
N TRP A 157 16.62 7.91 -5.33
CA TRP A 157 15.41 8.18 -4.59
C TRP A 157 15.26 7.22 -3.43
N MET A 158 14.66 7.69 -2.34
CA MET A 158 14.32 6.92 -1.17
C MET A 158 12.90 7.28 -0.75
N VAL A 159 12.13 6.28 -0.38
CA VAL A 159 10.79 6.44 0.19
C VAL A 159 10.74 5.61 1.46
N ASP A 160 10.41 6.26 2.57
CA ASP A 160 10.23 5.61 3.87
C ASP A 160 8.75 5.67 4.25
N TYR A 161 8.14 4.49 4.41
CA TYR A 161 6.71 4.35 4.68
C TYR A 161 6.46 4.07 6.14
N THR A 162 5.45 4.73 6.70
CA THR A 162 4.92 4.49 8.04
C THR A 162 3.44 4.15 7.98
N ASP A 163 2.94 3.45 8.99
CA ASP A 163 1.52 3.04 9.12
C ASP A 163 0.97 2.27 7.91
N VAL A 164 1.80 1.46 7.25
CA VAL A 164 1.42 0.71 6.04
C VAL A 164 0.27 -0.23 6.32
N ILE A 165 -0.82 -0.07 5.58
CA ILE A 165 -2.02 -0.90 5.69
C ILE A 165 -1.79 -2.22 4.95
N THR A 166 -1.76 -3.30 5.70
CA THR A 166 -1.57 -4.64 5.18
C THR A 166 -2.60 -5.63 5.71
N ILE A 167 -2.83 -6.71 4.98
CA ILE A 167 -3.69 -7.80 5.42
C ILE A 167 -2.82 -8.81 6.17
N GLU A 168 -3.19 -9.14 7.40
CA GLU A 168 -2.51 -10.18 8.16
C GLU A 168 -2.67 -11.54 7.48
N SER A 169 -1.58 -12.26 7.28
CA SER A 169 -1.61 -13.58 6.66
C SER A 169 -2.29 -14.60 7.58
N ALA A 170 -3.32 -15.28 7.09
CA ALA A 170 -3.97 -16.34 7.83
C ALA A 170 -3.01 -17.48 8.18
N GLN A 171 -2.10 -17.87 7.28
CA GLN A 171 -1.03 -18.82 7.57
C GLN A 171 -0.16 -18.34 8.73
N GLY A 172 0.20 -17.05 8.74
CA GLY A 172 1.00 -16.46 9.80
C GLY A 172 0.27 -16.43 11.16
N ILE A 173 -1.05 -16.24 11.17
CA ILE A 173 -1.87 -16.30 12.40
C ILE A 173 -1.88 -17.73 12.95
N VAL A 174 -2.18 -18.71 12.11
CA VAL A 174 -2.26 -20.13 12.52
C VAL A 174 -0.92 -20.62 13.04
N SER A 175 0.19 -20.29 12.35
CA SER A 175 1.51 -20.73 12.74
C SER A 175 2.02 -20.10 14.04
N ARG A 176 1.66 -18.84 14.32
CA ARG A 176 2.11 -18.14 15.53
C ARG A 176 1.23 -18.37 16.75
N THR A 177 -0.06 -18.46 16.55
CA THR A 177 -1.05 -18.51 17.62
C THR A 177 -2.25 -19.42 17.26
N PRO A 178 -2.05 -20.75 17.15
CA PRO A 178 -3.07 -21.67 16.66
C PRO A 178 -4.34 -21.68 17.54
N ASN A 179 -4.24 -21.28 18.80
CA ASN A 179 -5.36 -21.20 19.75
C ASN A 179 -5.88 -19.76 19.95
N SER A 180 -5.57 -18.83 19.07
CA SER A 180 -6.07 -17.46 19.20
C SER A 180 -7.57 -17.37 18.88
N SER A 181 -8.24 -16.33 19.39
CA SER A 181 -9.64 -16.05 19.06
C SER A 181 -9.88 -15.70 17.57
N LYS A 182 -8.82 -15.46 16.82
CA LYS A 182 -8.87 -15.25 15.36
C LYS A 182 -8.94 -16.58 14.59
N VAL A 183 -8.65 -17.70 15.24
CA VAL A 183 -8.70 -19.06 14.69
C VAL A 183 -9.84 -19.80 15.38
N GLN A 184 -10.97 -19.94 14.67
CA GLN A 184 -12.18 -20.62 15.18
C GLN A 184 -12.62 -21.70 14.18
#